data_3714478d194fd874d79c98f9223cc0c5
#
_entry.id   3714478d194fd874d79c98f9223cc0c5
#
_cell.length_a   1.000
_cell.length_b   1.000
_cell.length_c   1.000
_cell.angle_alpha   90.00
_cell.angle_beta   90.00
_cell.angle_gamma   90.00
#
_symmetry.space_group_name_H-M   'P 1'
#
loop_
_entity.id
_entity.type
_entity.pdbx_description
1 polymer ?
#
loop_
_entity_poly.entity_id
_entity_poly.type
_entity_poly.pdbx_seq_one_letter_code
_entity_poly.pdbx_strand_id
1 'polypeptide(L)'
;MIYHEDPQALHIGTLPKHCYFIPFAPGEDSFSARENSSRFELLNGEWDFRYYDSIVDMEDDFTVLPGREKMPVPSNWQLHGHDKPQYTNIAYPIPYDPPYVPDDIPVGVYSRNYSYNPDGMRRILTFEGADSCLYLYINGVFVGYSQVSH
;
A
#
# COMPACT_ATOMS: atom_id res chain seq x y z
N MET A 1 -17.43 2.17 -4.67
CA MET A 1 -17.54 2.92 -3.38
C MET A 1 -16.24 3.65 -3.20
N ILE A 2 -16.27 4.96 -2.99
CA ILE A 2 -15.09 5.84 -2.92
C ILE A 2 -14.75 6.02 -1.43
N TYR A 3 -13.87 5.18 -0.90
CA TYR A 3 -13.54 5.21 0.53
C TYR A 3 -12.68 6.41 0.92
N HIS A 4 -11.88 6.96 0.01
CA HIS A 4 -11.02 8.10 0.30
C HIS A 4 -11.79 9.43 0.46
N GLU A 5 -13.07 9.46 0.13
CA GLU A 5 -13.98 10.56 0.41
C GLU A 5 -14.95 10.27 1.56
N ASP A 6 -14.72 9.20 2.30
CA ASP A 6 -15.51 8.84 3.48
C ASP A 6 -14.65 8.93 4.76
N PRO A 7 -14.78 10.01 5.57
CA PRO A 7 -14.02 10.15 6.80
C PRO A 7 -14.32 9.10 7.87
N GLN A 8 -15.38 8.31 7.69
CA GLN A 8 -15.73 7.21 8.59
C GLN A 8 -15.10 5.90 8.17
N ALA A 9 -14.69 5.76 6.91
CA ALA A 9 -14.10 4.55 6.35
C ALA A 9 -12.57 4.54 6.53
N LEU A 10 -12.08 4.61 7.75
CA LEU A 10 -10.63 4.65 8.01
C LEU A 10 -9.93 3.33 7.63
N HIS A 11 -10.58 2.21 7.89
CA HIS A 11 -10.04 0.88 7.68
C HIS A 11 -11.13 -0.11 7.27
N ILE A 12 -10.96 -0.77 6.13
CA ILE A 12 -11.88 -1.79 5.61
C ILE A 12 -11.09 -3.08 5.38
N GLY A 13 -11.59 -4.21 5.85
CA GLY A 13 -10.94 -5.51 5.68
C GLY A 13 -9.64 -5.69 6.47
N THR A 14 -9.31 -4.77 7.37
CA THR A 14 -8.12 -4.84 8.19
C THR A 14 -8.37 -5.63 9.48
N LEU A 15 -7.31 -6.12 10.10
CA LEU A 15 -7.36 -6.69 11.44
C LEU A 15 -7.58 -5.58 12.49
N PRO A 16 -8.13 -5.92 13.68
CA PRO A 16 -8.13 -5.00 14.79
C PRO A 16 -6.71 -4.51 15.12
N LYS A 17 -6.62 -3.27 15.61
CA LYS A 17 -5.33 -2.69 16.03
C LYS A 17 -4.67 -3.56 17.09
N HIS A 18 -3.39 -3.84 16.93
CA HIS A 18 -2.58 -4.63 17.86
C HIS A 18 -1.15 -4.07 17.91
N CYS A 19 -0.39 -4.44 18.92
CA CYS A 19 1.04 -4.12 18.96
C CYS A 19 1.77 -4.80 17.80
N TYR A 20 2.75 -4.10 17.23
CA TYR A 20 3.63 -4.69 16.24
C TYR A 20 4.46 -5.82 16.87
N PHE A 21 4.54 -6.94 16.21
CA PHE A 21 5.37 -8.07 16.60
C PHE A 21 5.76 -8.90 15.38
N ILE A 22 6.89 -9.58 15.48
CA ILE A 22 7.33 -10.58 14.50
C ILE A 22 7.15 -11.97 15.14
N PRO A 23 6.38 -12.86 14.53
CA PRO A 23 6.29 -14.23 15.02
C PRO A 23 7.58 -15.00 14.70
N PHE A 24 8.05 -15.83 15.63
CA PHE A 24 9.13 -16.78 15.43
C PHE A 24 8.62 -18.19 15.65
N ALA A 25 9.19 -19.18 14.95
CA ALA A 25 8.83 -20.57 15.18
C ALA A 25 9.46 -21.09 16.50
N PRO A 26 8.89 -22.13 17.12
CA PRO A 26 9.49 -22.73 18.30
C PRO A 26 10.94 -23.18 18.05
N GLY A 27 11.85 -22.73 18.89
CA GLY A 27 13.30 -23.03 18.79
C GLY A 27 14.11 -22.01 17.99
N GLU A 28 13.49 -21.03 17.37
CA GLU A 28 14.18 -19.91 16.76
C GLU A 28 14.57 -18.84 17.82
N ASP A 29 15.66 -18.11 17.57
CA ASP A 29 16.08 -17.00 18.43
C ASP A 29 15.23 -15.75 18.16
N SER A 30 14.28 -15.47 19.04
CA SER A 30 13.38 -14.32 18.93
C SER A 30 14.06 -12.96 19.16
N PHE A 31 15.32 -12.93 19.56
CA PHE A 31 16.13 -11.70 19.68
C PHE A 31 16.98 -11.45 18.43
N SER A 32 16.97 -12.35 17.46
CA SER A 32 17.64 -12.16 16.19
C SER A 32 16.89 -11.17 15.29
N ALA A 33 17.52 -10.80 14.14
CA ALA A 33 16.86 -9.97 13.14
C ALA A 33 15.57 -10.65 12.62
N ARG A 34 14.54 -9.85 12.33
CA ARG A 34 13.22 -10.35 11.89
C ARG A 34 13.28 -11.21 10.62
N GLU A 35 14.25 -10.93 9.77
CA GLU A 35 14.50 -11.67 8.53
C GLU A 35 14.98 -13.10 8.77
N ASN A 36 15.42 -13.42 10.00
CA ASN A 36 15.81 -14.77 10.40
C ASN A 36 14.64 -15.64 10.85
N SER A 37 13.45 -15.05 11.02
CA SER A 37 12.25 -15.81 11.35
C SER A 37 11.71 -16.56 10.13
N SER A 38 11.46 -17.85 10.27
CA SER A 38 10.76 -18.64 9.25
C SER A 38 9.26 -18.28 9.11
N ARG A 39 8.76 -17.42 9.99
CA ARG A 39 7.37 -16.94 10.01
C ARG A 39 7.21 -15.53 9.44
N PHE A 40 8.29 -14.96 8.92
CA PHE A 40 8.31 -13.61 8.38
C PHE A 40 8.92 -13.60 6.99
N GLU A 41 8.32 -12.86 6.09
CA GLU A 41 8.80 -12.67 4.72
C GLU A 41 8.60 -11.22 4.30
N LEU A 42 9.67 -10.60 3.79
CA LEU A 42 9.62 -9.26 3.21
C LEU A 42 9.20 -9.32 1.74
N LEU A 43 8.19 -8.54 1.41
CA LEU A 43 7.80 -8.30 0.02
C LEU A 43 8.48 -7.05 -0.58
N ASN A 44 9.53 -6.56 0.06
CA ASN A 44 10.37 -5.47 -0.45
C ASN A 44 11.05 -5.88 -1.77
N GLY A 45 11.50 -4.91 -2.54
CA GLY A 45 12.19 -5.12 -3.80
C GLY A 45 11.50 -4.43 -4.97
N GLU A 46 11.70 -4.91 -6.17
CA GLU A 46 11.11 -4.31 -7.37
C GLU A 46 9.67 -4.77 -7.58
N TRP A 47 8.77 -3.80 -7.74
CA TRP A 47 7.37 -4.01 -8.07
C TRP A 47 7.08 -3.41 -9.45
N ASP A 48 6.09 -3.94 -10.15
CA ASP A 48 5.52 -3.28 -11.31
C ASP A 48 4.73 -2.07 -10.84
N PHE A 49 4.94 -0.93 -11.51
CA PHE A 49 4.38 0.36 -11.12
C PHE A 49 3.78 1.09 -12.32
N ARG A 50 2.66 1.76 -12.11
CA ARG A 50 2.05 2.70 -13.04
C ARG A 50 1.61 3.93 -12.28
N TYR A 51 2.04 5.09 -12.75
CA TYR A 51 1.63 6.38 -12.22
C TYR A 51 0.54 7.00 -13.10
N TYR A 52 -0.42 7.63 -12.47
CA TYR A 52 -1.46 8.45 -13.09
C TYR A 52 -1.45 9.82 -12.44
N ASP A 53 -1.47 10.88 -13.26
CA ASP A 53 -1.52 12.26 -12.78
C ASP A 53 -2.87 12.59 -12.12
N SER A 54 -3.90 11.86 -12.50
CA SER A 54 -5.26 12.01 -11.97
C SER A 54 -5.93 10.66 -11.76
N ILE A 55 -6.73 10.55 -10.71
CA ILE A 55 -7.52 9.34 -10.43
C ILE A 55 -8.53 9.03 -11.54
N VAL A 56 -8.99 10.06 -12.28
CA VAL A 56 -9.96 9.87 -13.38
C VAL A 56 -9.31 9.29 -14.64
N ASP A 57 -7.97 9.32 -14.74
CA ASP A 57 -7.22 8.73 -15.84
C ASP A 57 -6.93 7.24 -15.64
N MET A 58 -7.27 6.70 -14.46
CA MET A 58 -7.04 5.30 -14.16
C MET A 58 -8.04 4.42 -14.91
N GLU A 59 -7.54 3.41 -15.61
CA GLU A 59 -8.38 2.45 -16.31
C GLU A 59 -9.23 1.61 -15.32
N ASP A 60 -10.44 1.26 -15.72
CA ASP A 60 -11.34 0.40 -14.93
C ASP A 60 -10.72 -0.97 -14.62
N ASP A 61 -9.96 -1.53 -15.57
CA ASP A 61 -9.17 -2.76 -15.37
C ASP A 61 -7.68 -2.44 -15.19
N PHE A 62 -7.34 -1.91 -14.03
CA PHE A 62 -5.94 -1.65 -13.66
C PHE A 62 -5.14 -2.93 -13.30
N THR A 63 -5.76 -4.10 -13.35
CA THR A 63 -5.07 -5.38 -13.06
C THR A 63 -4.20 -5.85 -14.23
N VAL A 64 -4.51 -5.42 -15.45
CA VAL A 64 -3.79 -5.72 -16.69
C VAL A 64 -3.29 -4.42 -17.32
N LEU A 65 -2.20 -3.88 -16.80
CA LEU A 65 -1.67 -2.61 -17.26
C LEU A 65 -0.55 -2.80 -18.31
N PRO A 66 -0.69 -2.26 -19.53
CA PRO A 66 0.43 -2.12 -20.44
C PRO A 66 1.37 -0.99 -19.95
N GLY A 67 2.68 -1.11 -20.22
CA GLY A 67 3.65 -0.05 -19.99
C GLY A 67 4.00 0.19 -18.50
N ARG A 68 4.09 -0.87 -17.73
CA ARG A 68 4.57 -0.80 -16.34
C ARG A 68 6.08 -0.58 -16.31
N GLU A 69 6.50 0.27 -15.41
CA GLU A 69 7.91 0.40 -15.03
C GLU A 69 8.21 -0.36 -13.74
N LYS A 70 9.48 -0.45 -13.37
CA LYS A 70 9.89 -1.04 -12.10
C LYS A 70 10.10 0.06 -11.06
N MET A 71 9.50 -0.13 -9.90
CA MET A 71 9.62 0.76 -8.75
C MET A 71 10.16 -0.01 -7.55
N PRO A 72 11.25 0.46 -6.92
CA PRO A 72 11.70 -0.14 -5.68
C PRO A 72 10.71 0.13 -4.54
N VAL A 73 10.43 -0.88 -3.74
CA VAL A 73 9.59 -0.80 -2.54
C VAL A 73 10.42 -1.27 -1.35
N PRO A 74 10.52 -0.47 -0.27
CA PRO A 74 9.89 0.83 -0.03
C PRO A 74 10.56 1.97 -0.80
N SER A 75 9.76 2.89 -1.36
CA SER A 75 10.23 4.12 -1.98
C SER A 75 9.06 5.10 -2.16
N ASN A 76 9.38 6.35 -2.44
CA ASN A 76 8.41 7.36 -2.83
C ASN A 76 8.55 7.65 -4.32
N TRP A 77 7.48 7.65 -5.07
CA TRP A 77 7.49 7.87 -6.51
C TRP A 77 8.07 9.24 -6.92
N GLN A 78 7.99 10.26 -6.04
CA GLN A 78 8.60 11.57 -6.26
C GLN A 78 10.13 11.51 -6.41
N LEU A 79 10.78 10.50 -5.83
CA LEU A 79 12.22 10.26 -5.98
C LEU A 79 12.58 9.59 -7.30
N HIS A 80 11.58 9.12 -8.05
CA HIS A 80 11.72 8.42 -9.32
C HIS A 80 11.18 9.20 -10.51
N GLY A 81 10.93 10.50 -10.33
CA GLY A 81 10.54 11.40 -11.42
C GLY A 81 9.03 11.56 -11.61
N HIS A 82 8.22 10.99 -10.75
CA HIS A 82 6.78 11.17 -10.75
C HIS A 82 6.38 12.20 -9.71
N ASP A 83 5.57 13.19 -10.11
CA ASP A 83 5.11 14.26 -9.22
C ASP A 83 6.28 15.08 -8.62
N LYS A 84 5.97 15.96 -7.70
CA LYS A 84 6.94 16.80 -6.98
C LYS A 84 6.82 16.60 -5.48
N PRO A 85 7.95 16.56 -4.74
CA PRO A 85 7.91 16.59 -3.29
C PRO A 85 7.16 17.82 -2.80
N GLN A 86 6.20 17.62 -1.91
CA GLN A 86 5.38 18.69 -1.35
C GLN A 86 5.75 18.94 0.11
N TYR A 87 5.85 20.22 0.47
CA TYR A 87 6.14 20.65 1.83
C TYR A 87 4.85 21.07 2.52
N THR A 88 4.22 20.13 3.18
CA THR A 88 2.82 20.24 3.65
C THR A 88 2.63 21.07 4.92
N ASN A 89 3.69 21.39 5.66
CA ASN A 89 3.59 22.16 6.92
C ASN A 89 3.47 23.68 6.72
N ILE A 90 3.63 24.20 5.50
CA ILE A 90 3.39 25.62 5.19
C ILE A 90 2.07 25.82 4.45
N ALA A 91 1.79 24.95 3.47
CA ALA A 91 0.57 25.04 2.66
C ALA A 91 0.02 23.62 2.45
N TYR A 92 -1.26 23.47 2.69
CA TYR A 92 -1.93 22.21 2.38
C TYR A 92 -2.06 22.07 0.86
N PRO A 93 -1.68 20.90 0.28
CA PRO A 93 -1.56 20.78 -1.18
C PRO A 93 -2.88 20.75 -1.94
N ILE A 94 -3.97 20.46 -1.25
CA ILE A 94 -5.31 20.37 -1.84
C ILE A 94 -6.26 21.38 -1.18
N PRO A 95 -7.35 21.81 -1.86
CA PRO A 95 -8.38 22.66 -1.28
C PRO A 95 -8.99 22.04 -0.02
N TYR A 96 -9.30 22.88 0.97
CA TYR A 96 -9.96 22.41 2.19
C TYR A 96 -11.48 22.32 1.96
N ASP A 97 -11.91 21.15 1.50
CA ASP A 97 -13.32 20.83 1.23
C ASP A 97 -13.67 19.40 1.63
N PRO A 98 -13.48 19.01 2.90
CA PRO A 98 -13.75 17.63 3.33
C PRO A 98 -15.25 17.30 3.21
N PRO A 99 -15.62 16.07 2.80
CA PRO A 99 -14.75 14.91 2.61
C PRO A 99 -14.14 14.79 1.20
N TYR A 100 -14.36 15.77 0.35
CA TYR A 100 -14.00 15.69 -1.07
C TYR A 100 -12.52 15.93 -1.29
N VAL A 101 -11.98 15.25 -2.27
CA VAL A 101 -10.64 15.48 -2.82
C VAL A 101 -10.77 15.88 -4.29
N PRO A 102 -9.82 16.69 -4.83
CA PRO A 102 -9.83 17.01 -6.24
C PRO A 102 -9.72 15.79 -7.14
N ASP A 103 -10.33 15.82 -8.31
CA ASP A 103 -10.22 14.76 -9.32
C ASP A 103 -8.78 14.62 -9.86
N ASP A 104 -7.96 15.66 -9.75
CA ASP A 104 -6.56 15.71 -10.20
C ASP A 104 -5.55 15.21 -9.16
N ILE A 105 -5.99 14.37 -8.21
CA ILE A 105 -5.06 13.71 -7.28
C ILE A 105 -4.32 12.56 -7.96
N PRO A 106 -3.00 12.46 -7.74
CA PRO A 106 -2.20 11.40 -8.33
C PRO A 106 -2.48 10.03 -7.71
N VAL A 107 -2.34 8.98 -8.53
CA VAL A 107 -2.48 7.59 -8.11
C VAL A 107 -1.31 6.76 -8.58
N GLY A 108 -0.72 5.98 -7.68
CA GLY A 108 0.27 4.97 -7.99
C GLY A 108 -0.30 3.56 -7.87
N VAL A 109 -0.31 2.82 -8.97
CA VAL A 109 -0.71 1.41 -8.97
C VAL A 109 0.54 0.54 -8.90
N TYR A 110 0.70 -0.17 -7.79
CA TYR A 110 1.78 -1.12 -7.56
C TYR A 110 1.26 -2.54 -7.72
N SER A 111 2.00 -3.39 -8.41
CA SER A 111 1.63 -4.80 -8.52
C SER A 111 2.84 -5.72 -8.44
N ARG A 112 2.62 -6.90 -7.87
CA ARG A 112 3.64 -7.94 -7.75
C ARG A 112 3.00 -9.31 -7.78
N ASN A 113 3.60 -10.22 -8.53
CA ASN A 113 3.26 -11.62 -8.43
C ASN A 113 3.91 -12.22 -7.19
N TYR A 114 3.13 -12.93 -6.41
CA TYR A 114 3.58 -13.65 -5.23
C TYR A 114 3.13 -15.11 -5.31
N SER A 115 4.08 -16.02 -5.16
CA SER A 115 3.79 -17.45 -5.14
C SER A 115 4.07 -18.01 -3.75
N TYR A 116 3.14 -18.76 -3.21
CA TYR A 116 3.34 -19.42 -1.93
C TYR A 116 2.90 -20.88 -1.97
N ASN A 117 3.52 -21.70 -1.13
CA ASN A 117 3.08 -23.04 -0.91
C ASN A 117 2.11 -23.09 0.28
N PRO A 118 0.88 -23.63 0.10
CA PRO A 118 -0.07 -23.78 1.21
C PRO A 118 0.50 -24.74 2.27
N ASP A 119 0.60 -24.23 3.50
CA ASP A 119 1.13 -24.95 4.65
C ASP A 119 0.09 -25.05 5.79
N GLY A 120 -1.15 -24.61 5.50
CA GLY A 120 -2.24 -24.55 6.49
C GLY A 120 -2.13 -23.41 7.49
N MET A 121 -1.08 -22.59 7.42
CA MET A 121 -0.92 -21.45 8.33
C MET A 121 -1.69 -20.24 7.84
N ARG A 122 -2.20 -19.46 8.78
CA ARG A 122 -2.75 -18.15 8.50
C ARG A 122 -1.64 -17.18 8.11
N ARG A 123 -1.83 -16.47 7.00
CA ARG A 123 -0.93 -15.40 6.56
C ARG A 123 -1.57 -14.05 6.82
N ILE A 124 -0.76 -13.10 7.22
CA ILE A 124 -1.14 -11.72 7.46
C ILE A 124 -0.23 -10.86 6.60
N LEU A 125 -0.84 -10.06 5.72
CA LEU A 125 -0.11 -9.05 4.96
C LEU A 125 -0.11 -7.75 5.75
N THR A 126 1.08 -7.20 5.98
CA THR A 126 1.26 -5.96 6.74
C THR A 126 1.93 -4.91 5.85
N PHE A 127 1.32 -3.75 5.74
CA PHE A 127 1.93 -2.55 5.19
C PHE A 127 2.45 -1.72 6.37
N GLU A 128 3.76 -1.56 6.47
CA GLU A 128 4.42 -0.80 7.55
C GLU A 128 4.32 0.71 7.32
N GLY A 129 3.96 1.13 6.11
CA GLY A 129 3.70 2.52 5.75
C GLY A 129 3.15 2.61 4.34
N ALA A 130 2.06 3.35 4.17
CA ALA A 130 1.48 3.69 2.88
C ALA A 130 0.74 5.03 3.03
N ASP A 131 1.25 6.06 2.42
CA ASP A 131 0.72 7.41 2.52
C ASP A 131 0.07 7.83 1.20
N SER A 132 -1.08 8.45 1.21
CA SER A 132 -1.97 8.82 2.32
C SER A 132 -3.09 7.80 2.52
N CYS A 133 -3.46 7.04 1.49
CA CYS A 133 -4.41 5.93 1.56
C CYS A 133 -3.98 4.78 0.64
N LEU A 134 -4.49 3.60 0.92
CA LEU A 134 -4.17 2.37 0.23
C LEU A 134 -5.44 1.56 -0.06
N TYR A 135 -5.62 1.19 -1.32
CA TYR A 135 -6.58 0.16 -1.75
C TYR A 135 -5.83 -1.12 -2.07
N LEU A 136 -6.22 -2.22 -1.47
CA LEU A 136 -5.58 -3.52 -1.67
C LEU A 136 -6.47 -4.44 -2.49
N TYR A 137 -5.87 -5.02 -3.52
CA TYR A 137 -6.50 -6.06 -4.36
C TYR A 137 -5.63 -7.31 -4.39
N ILE A 138 -6.24 -8.48 -4.36
CA ILE A 138 -5.59 -9.77 -4.57
C ILE A 138 -6.29 -10.49 -5.72
N ASN A 139 -5.54 -10.81 -6.76
CA ASN A 139 -6.08 -11.43 -7.99
C ASN A 139 -7.26 -10.63 -8.58
N GLY A 140 -7.17 -9.31 -8.58
CA GLY A 140 -8.23 -8.43 -9.08
C GLY A 140 -9.43 -8.24 -8.15
N VAL A 141 -9.46 -8.90 -6.99
CA VAL A 141 -10.54 -8.76 -6.01
C VAL A 141 -10.14 -7.77 -4.92
N PHE A 142 -10.99 -6.79 -4.67
CA PHE A 142 -10.81 -5.86 -3.54
C PHE A 142 -10.85 -6.61 -2.21
N VAL A 143 -9.84 -6.39 -1.37
CA VAL A 143 -9.73 -7.05 -0.06
C VAL A 143 -9.58 -6.09 1.11
N GLY A 144 -9.16 -4.86 0.88
CA GLY A 144 -9.03 -3.92 1.97
C GLY A 144 -8.68 -2.50 1.57
N TYR A 145 -8.94 -1.60 2.51
CA TYR A 145 -8.63 -0.17 2.42
C TYR A 145 -8.07 0.33 3.75
N SER A 146 -7.14 1.25 3.69
CA SER A 146 -6.62 1.97 4.84
C SER A 146 -6.29 3.40 4.47
N GLN A 147 -6.61 4.34 5.34
CA GLN A 147 -6.18 5.74 5.29
C GLN A 147 -5.71 6.18 6.67
N VAL A 148 -5.04 7.34 6.74
CA VAL A 148 -4.41 7.84 7.97
C VAL A 148 -3.30 6.88 8.41
N SER A 149 -2.15 7.02 7.79
CA SER A 149 -0.97 6.12 7.93
C SER A 149 -0.23 6.23 9.28
N HIS A 150 -0.77 6.96 10.29
CA HIS A 150 -0.12 7.22 11.57
C HIS A 150 -0.82 6.53 12.73
#